data_130abe5e1064a6e4c768a18499784194
#
_entry.id   130abe5e1064a6e4c768a18499784194
#
_cell.length_a   1.000
_cell.length_b   1.000
_cell.length_c   1.000
_cell.angle_alpha   90.00
_cell.angle_beta   90.00
_cell.angle_gamma   90.00
#
_symmetry.space_group_name_H-M   'P 1'
#
loop_
_entity.id
_entity.type
_entity.pdbx_description
1 polymer ?
#
loop_
_entity_poly.entity_id
_entity_poly.type
_entity_poly.pdbx_seq_one_letter_code
_entity_poly.pdbx_strand_id
1 'polypeptide(L)'
;SGVRVTDTHEAGGEIIHYCQTPLEVGSEVEGCIDWERRLGLMQMHSGEHILSGIVHRRFGYDNVGFHMGADMVTIDFSGMLTEDDLKQIEREANEVVWENREIRISFPPEEELEQIPYRSKKALTGSVRIVTIENADICACCGTHVTRTGEIGLIKIFSCVKFHEGVRLEILCGMRAYEYVNLLIEQNRKNSALLSAKPVETNAAAVRAMDELAAVKYRASQLENELFAMKAKAYEGNADVLLFEEPMSPDALRRFADAVMTHCSGTIAIFAGSDAEGYKYALCRKDGDLRQLVKDLNAACCGRG
;
A
#
# COMPACT_ATOMS: atom_id res chain seq x y z
N SER A 1 19.46 22.19 -29.78
CA SER A 1 19.51 21.24 -28.67
C SER A 1 19.14 21.98 -27.41
N GLY A 2 18.03 21.59 -26.78
CA GLY A 2 17.56 22.22 -25.55
C GLY A 2 18.41 21.80 -24.34
N VAL A 3 18.60 22.72 -23.41
CA VAL A 3 19.19 22.45 -22.08
C VAL A 3 18.06 22.16 -21.11
N ARG A 4 18.11 21.03 -20.43
CA ARG A 4 17.06 20.63 -19.48
C ARG A 4 17.23 21.37 -18.16
N VAL A 5 16.16 21.99 -17.67
CA VAL A 5 16.05 22.50 -16.31
C VAL A 5 15.76 21.33 -15.38
N THR A 6 16.58 21.15 -14.35
CA THR A 6 16.46 20.05 -13.38
C THR A 6 15.75 20.46 -12.10
N ASP A 7 15.84 21.76 -11.74
CA ASP A 7 15.21 22.30 -10.56
C ASP A 7 14.97 23.82 -10.69
N THR A 8 14.07 24.37 -9.88
CA THR A 8 13.76 25.80 -9.89
C THR A 8 13.49 26.26 -8.46
N HIS A 9 14.21 27.30 -8.02
CA HIS A 9 14.07 27.89 -6.70
C HIS A 9 13.83 29.40 -6.79
N GLU A 10 13.18 29.93 -5.79
CA GLU A 10 13.08 31.38 -5.56
C GLU A 10 14.04 31.78 -4.44
N ALA A 11 14.92 32.73 -4.70
CA ALA A 11 15.84 33.28 -3.74
C ALA A 11 16.00 34.79 -3.95
N GLY A 12 15.74 35.60 -2.91
CA GLY A 12 15.90 37.06 -2.96
C GLY A 12 14.98 37.76 -3.98
N GLY A 13 13.82 37.18 -4.34
CA GLY A 13 12.91 37.72 -5.34
C GLY A 13 13.27 37.34 -6.79
N GLU A 14 14.31 36.57 -6.98
CA GLU A 14 14.74 36.04 -8.29
C GLU A 14 14.37 34.56 -8.42
N ILE A 15 13.97 34.15 -9.63
CA ILE A 15 13.70 32.75 -9.92
C ILE A 15 14.93 32.15 -10.59
N ILE A 16 15.56 31.19 -9.89
CA ILE A 16 16.78 30.51 -10.32
C ILE A 16 16.44 29.17 -10.93
N HIS A 17 16.85 28.95 -12.18
CA HIS A 17 16.71 27.67 -12.87
C HIS A 17 18.04 26.91 -12.87
N TYR A 18 18.04 25.71 -12.29
CA TYR A 18 19.19 24.81 -12.29
C TYR A 18 19.17 23.97 -13.58
N CYS A 19 20.19 24.13 -14.41
CA CYS A 19 20.29 23.49 -15.71
C CYS A 19 21.31 22.35 -15.74
N GLN A 20 21.09 21.33 -16.54
CA GLN A 20 22.04 20.20 -16.70
C GLN A 20 23.40 20.65 -17.24
N THR A 21 23.42 21.67 -18.09
CA THR A 21 24.63 22.27 -18.64
C THR A 21 24.53 23.80 -18.52
N PRO A 22 25.64 24.50 -18.30
CA PRO A 22 25.61 25.97 -18.23
C PRO A 22 25.21 26.57 -19.58
N LEU A 23 24.50 27.69 -19.51
CA LEU A 23 24.19 28.54 -20.65
C LEU A 23 25.19 29.72 -20.70
N GLU A 24 25.41 30.25 -21.90
CA GLU A 24 26.27 31.42 -22.07
C GLU A 24 25.60 32.63 -21.44
N VAL A 25 26.37 33.36 -20.63
CA VAL A 25 25.87 34.57 -19.94
C VAL A 25 25.46 35.64 -20.94
N GLY A 26 24.23 36.15 -20.78
CA GLY A 26 23.66 37.16 -21.68
C GLY A 26 23.02 36.60 -22.94
N SER A 27 22.95 35.26 -23.12
CA SER A 27 22.22 34.67 -24.23
C SER A 27 20.71 34.81 -24.02
N GLU A 28 19.99 35.02 -25.13
CA GLU A 28 18.54 34.95 -25.17
C GLU A 28 18.11 33.51 -25.24
N VAL A 29 17.14 33.12 -24.37
CA VAL A 29 16.65 31.75 -24.26
C VAL A 29 15.14 31.68 -24.42
N GLU A 30 14.67 30.62 -25.06
CA GLU A 30 13.26 30.26 -25.13
C GLU A 30 12.98 29.11 -24.15
N GLY A 31 12.10 29.36 -23.16
CA GLY A 31 11.70 28.37 -22.17
C GLY A 31 10.48 27.59 -22.61
N CYS A 32 10.62 26.27 -22.71
CA CYS A 32 9.50 25.34 -22.95
C CYS A 32 9.13 24.62 -21.65
N ILE A 33 7.88 24.76 -21.23
CA ILE A 33 7.35 24.06 -20.06
C ILE A 33 7.05 22.61 -20.45
N ASP A 34 7.44 21.65 -19.61
CA ASP A 34 6.92 20.28 -19.65
C ASP A 34 5.42 20.34 -19.26
N TRP A 35 4.59 20.48 -20.31
CA TRP A 35 3.17 20.74 -20.13
C TRP A 35 2.43 19.56 -19.53
N GLU A 36 2.77 18.33 -19.89
CA GLU A 36 2.15 17.12 -19.35
C GLU A 36 2.36 17.04 -17.83
N ARG A 37 3.59 17.20 -17.40
CA ARG A 37 3.94 17.28 -15.96
C ARG A 37 3.24 18.44 -15.26
N ARG A 38 3.24 19.63 -15.87
CA ARG A 38 2.61 20.83 -15.32
C ARG A 38 1.11 20.64 -15.17
N LEU A 39 0.42 20.15 -16.20
CA LEU A 39 -1.02 19.90 -16.19
C LEU A 39 -1.38 18.86 -15.12
N GLY A 40 -0.63 17.75 -15.04
CA GLY A 40 -0.83 16.75 -14.00
C GLY A 40 -0.75 17.32 -12.57
N LEU A 41 0.22 18.19 -12.29
CA LEU A 41 0.32 18.86 -11.00
C LEU A 41 -0.84 19.84 -10.74
N MET A 42 -1.30 20.57 -11.77
CA MET A 42 -2.46 21.44 -11.68
C MET A 42 -3.75 20.65 -11.42
N GLN A 43 -3.94 19.52 -12.08
CA GLN A 43 -5.07 18.61 -11.87
C GLN A 43 -5.10 18.11 -10.42
N MET A 44 -3.94 17.65 -9.91
CA MET A 44 -3.80 17.17 -8.54
C MET A 44 -4.13 18.26 -7.51
N HIS A 45 -3.57 19.45 -7.69
CA HIS A 45 -3.76 20.56 -6.77
C HIS A 45 -5.20 21.08 -6.78
N SER A 46 -5.82 21.19 -7.96
CA SER A 46 -7.22 21.61 -8.07
C SER A 46 -8.18 20.56 -7.51
N GLY A 47 -7.88 19.27 -7.68
CA GLY A 47 -8.64 18.18 -7.06
C GLY A 47 -8.53 18.17 -5.54
N GLU A 48 -7.35 18.46 -4.99
CA GLU A 48 -7.16 18.65 -3.55
C GLU A 48 -8.05 19.77 -2.99
N HIS A 49 -8.10 20.92 -3.67
CA HIS A 49 -8.96 22.02 -3.27
C HIS A 49 -10.44 21.62 -3.19
N ILE A 50 -10.94 20.91 -4.21
CA ILE A 50 -12.34 20.42 -4.21
C ILE A 50 -12.59 19.48 -3.03
N LEU A 51 -11.72 18.49 -2.81
CA LEU A 51 -11.87 17.55 -1.69
C LEU A 51 -11.81 18.27 -0.34
N SER A 52 -10.82 19.13 -0.15
CA SER A 52 -10.66 19.88 1.10
C SER A 52 -11.82 20.81 1.39
N GLY A 53 -12.37 21.47 0.36
CA GLY A 53 -13.54 22.33 0.50
C GLY A 53 -14.80 21.54 0.87
N ILE A 54 -15.01 20.37 0.25
CA ILE A 54 -16.13 19.47 0.57
C ILE A 54 -16.02 18.97 2.01
N VAL A 55 -14.84 18.47 2.41
CA VAL A 55 -14.61 17.96 3.76
C VAL A 55 -14.82 19.06 4.80
N HIS A 56 -14.26 20.24 4.57
CA HIS A 56 -14.46 21.38 5.46
C HIS A 56 -15.93 21.78 5.59
N ARG A 57 -16.65 21.91 4.48
CA ARG A 57 -18.07 22.29 4.46
C ARG A 57 -18.98 21.28 5.16
N ARG A 58 -18.70 19.96 4.98
CA ARG A 58 -19.58 18.90 5.51
C ARG A 58 -19.30 18.55 6.96
N PHE A 59 -18.03 18.55 7.36
CA PHE A 59 -17.58 18.02 8.63
C PHE A 59 -16.89 19.06 9.52
N GLY A 60 -16.58 20.24 8.99
CA GLY A 60 -15.80 21.25 9.71
C GLY A 60 -14.33 20.86 9.90
N TYR A 61 -13.82 19.85 9.18
CA TYR A 61 -12.44 19.41 9.31
C TYR A 61 -11.51 20.23 8.43
N ASP A 62 -10.34 20.57 8.97
CA ASP A 62 -9.32 21.31 8.27
C ASP A 62 -8.33 20.38 7.58
N ASN A 63 -7.86 20.80 6.40
CA ASN A 63 -6.68 20.24 5.77
C ASN A 63 -5.44 20.72 6.53
N VAL A 64 -4.83 19.82 7.31
CA VAL A 64 -3.64 20.09 8.15
C VAL A 64 -2.34 19.64 7.49
N GLY A 65 -2.40 18.94 6.36
CA GLY A 65 -1.24 18.48 5.60
C GLY A 65 -1.58 18.18 4.14
N PHE A 66 -0.68 18.57 3.24
CA PHE A 66 -0.79 18.27 1.81
C PHE A 66 0.61 18.02 1.24
N HIS A 67 0.79 16.88 0.59
CA HIS A 67 2.06 16.54 -0.04
C HIS A 67 1.83 15.89 -1.40
N MET A 68 2.45 16.46 -2.44
CA MET A 68 2.46 15.90 -3.79
C MET A 68 3.68 14.99 -3.97
N GLY A 69 3.52 13.71 -3.65
CA GLY A 69 4.56 12.70 -3.88
C GLY A 69 4.69 12.29 -5.34
N ALA A 70 5.74 11.53 -5.63
CA ALA A 70 5.97 10.99 -6.97
C ALA A 70 4.86 10.03 -7.39
N ASP A 71 4.45 9.12 -6.51
CA ASP A 71 3.46 8.08 -6.80
C ASP A 71 2.04 8.48 -6.39
N MET A 72 1.87 8.99 -5.17
CA MET A 72 0.59 9.38 -4.58
C MET A 72 0.64 10.79 -4.02
N VAL A 73 -0.52 11.40 -3.93
CA VAL A 73 -0.72 12.65 -3.21
C VAL A 73 -1.44 12.36 -1.91
N THR A 74 -0.94 12.94 -0.82
CA THR A 74 -1.56 12.77 0.49
C THR A 74 -2.21 14.07 0.97
N ILE A 75 -3.39 13.93 1.60
CA ILE A 75 -4.11 15.00 2.29
C ILE A 75 -4.38 14.53 3.72
N ASP A 76 -4.01 15.35 4.69
CA ASP A 76 -4.27 15.08 6.10
C ASP A 76 -5.41 15.97 6.59
N PHE A 77 -6.44 15.37 7.16
CA PHE A 77 -7.57 16.07 7.77
C PHE A 77 -7.57 15.95 9.28
N SER A 78 -8.07 16.99 9.96
CA SER A 78 -8.10 17.09 11.43
C SER A 78 -9.16 16.20 12.11
N GLY A 79 -9.96 15.45 11.36
CA GLY A 79 -11.03 14.60 11.89
C GLY A 79 -11.15 13.25 11.20
N MET A 80 -11.97 12.37 11.77
CA MET A 80 -12.17 11.01 11.30
C MET A 80 -13.26 10.95 10.22
N LEU A 81 -13.00 10.19 9.15
CA LEU A 81 -13.93 9.92 8.05
C LEU A 81 -14.21 8.42 7.96
N THR A 82 -15.48 8.07 7.75
CA THR A 82 -15.89 6.68 7.51
C THR A 82 -15.77 6.31 6.02
N GLU A 83 -15.83 5.01 5.70
CA GLU A 83 -15.85 4.57 4.30
C GLU A 83 -17.04 5.14 3.51
N ASP A 84 -18.17 5.32 4.14
CA ASP A 84 -19.36 5.90 3.47
C ASP A 84 -19.22 7.40 3.26
N ASP A 85 -18.56 8.11 4.20
CA ASP A 85 -18.19 9.51 3.99
C ASP A 85 -17.25 9.65 2.80
N LEU A 86 -16.24 8.79 2.68
CA LEU A 86 -15.26 8.81 1.57
C LEU A 86 -15.94 8.60 0.21
N LYS A 87 -16.87 7.64 0.12
CA LYS A 87 -17.64 7.40 -1.11
C LYS A 87 -18.48 8.62 -1.50
N GLN A 88 -19.10 9.27 -0.53
CA GLN A 88 -19.92 10.47 -0.77
C GLN A 88 -19.04 11.67 -1.16
N ILE A 89 -17.92 11.90 -0.47
CA ILE A 89 -16.96 12.98 -0.77
C ILE A 89 -16.40 12.80 -2.16
N GLU A 90 -15.95 11.59 -2.53
CA GLU A 90 -15.41 11.30 -3.86
C GLU A 90 -16.44 11.52 -4.95
N ARG A 91 -17.69 11.08 -4.74
CA ARG A 91 -18.77 11.29 -5.67
C ARG A 91 -19.05 12.77 -5.87
N GLU A 92 -19.25 13.51 -4.79
CA GLU A 92 -19.50 14.96 -4.82
C GLU A 92 -18.36 15.72 -5.51
N ALA A 93 -17.11 15.32 -5.24
CA ALA A 93 -15.93 15.91 -5.89
C ALA A 93 -15.96 15.71 -7.41
N ASN A 94 -16.33 14.51 -7.87
CA ASN A 94 -16.45 14.24 -9.30
C ASN A 94 -17.68 14.92 -9.93
N GLU A 95 -18.76 15.12 -9.21
CA GLU A 95 -19.90 15.94 -9.67
C GLU A 95 -19.44 17.38 -9.96
N VAL A 96 -18.62 17.98 -9.08
CA VAL A 96 -18.01 19.30 -9.33
C VAL A 96 -17.13 19.30 -10.58
N VAL A 97 -16.36 18.22 -10.81
CA VAL A 97 -15.55 18.06 -12.02
C VAL A 97 -16.45 18.02 -13.27
N TRP A 98 -17.50 17.22 -13.27
CA TRP A 98 -18.40 17.05 -14.43
C TRP A 98 -19.23 18.31 -14.75
N GLU A 99 -19.52 19.15 -13.77
CA GLU A 99 -20.18 20.43 -13.97
C GLU A 99 -19.27 21.46 -14.66
N ASN A 100 -17.98 21.20 -14.77
CA ASN A 100 -17.00 22.04 -15.49
C ASN A 100 -17.04 23.51 -15.05
N ARG A 101 -17.05 23.75 -13.73
CA ARG A 101 -17.09 25.09 -13.12
C ARG A 101 -15.80 25.85 -13.39
N GLU A 102 -15.89 27.18 -13.46
CA GLU A 102 -14.72 28.06 -13.56
C GLU A 102 -13.94 28.08 -12.23
N ILE A 103 -12.61 28.06 -12.32
CA ILE A 103 -11.70 28.29 -11.20
C ILE A 103 -11.18 29.72 -11.30
N ARG A 104 -11.71 30.58 -10.45
CA ARG A 104 -11.41 32.01 -10.45
C ARG A 104 -10.26 32.32 -9.51
N ILE A 105 -9.36 33.18 -9.96
CA ILE A 105 -8.25 33.71 -9.18
C ILE A 105 -8.49 35.20 -9.01
N SER A 106 -8.42 35.69 -7.75
CA SER A 106 -8.57 37.11 -7.44
C SER A 106 -7.54 37.56 -6.39
N PHE A 107 -7.33 38.84 -6.34
CA PHE A 107 -6.51 39.53 -5.34
C PHE A 107 -7.34 40.65 -4.72
N PRO A 108 -8.31 40.30 -3.84
CA PRO A 108 -9.17 41.29 -3.23
C PRO A 108 -8.38 42.25 -2.34
N PRO A 109 -8.81 43.54 -2.24
CA PRO A 109 -8.25 44.47 -1.28
C PRO A 109 -8.56 44.01 0.15
N GLU A 110 -7.77 44.48 1.13
CA GLU A 110 -7.83 44.03 2.53
C GLU A 110 -9.24 44.17 3.13
N GLU A 111 -9.95 45.25 2.78
CA GLU A 111 -11.31 45.51 3.25
C GLU A 111 -12.36 44.49 2.75
N GLU A 112 -12.19 43.97 1.54
CA GLU A 112 -13.04 42.92 0.97
C GLU A 112 -12.61 41.52 1.46
N LEU A 113 -11.33 41.33 1.71
CA LEU A 113 -10.76 40.06 2.15
C LEU A 113 -11.36 39.59 3.49
N GLU A 114 -11.64 40.53 4.42
CA GLU A 114 -12.28 40.25 5.72
C GLU A 114 -13.71 39.69 5.57
N GLN A 115 -14.37 39.95 4.44
CA GLN A 115 -15.74 39.50 4.18
C GLN A 115 -15.81 38.17 3.42
N ILE A 116 -14.67 37.69 2.89
CA ILE A 116 -14.60 36.43 2.12
C ILE A 116 -14.34 35.28 3.10
N PRO A 117 -15.23 34.25 3.18
CA PRO A 117 -15.03 33.09 4.05
C PRO A 117 -14.05 32.08 3.41
N TYR A 118 -12.78 32.48 3.27
CA TYR A 118 -11.77 31.62 2.68
C TYR A 118 -11.05 30.77 3.71
N ARG A 119 -10.65 29.56 3.29
CA ARG A 119 -9.76 28.71 4.08
C ARG A 119 -8.32 29.17 3.91
N SER A 120 -7.53 29.11 4.99
CA SER A 120 -6.11 29.36 4.95
C SER A 120 -5.38 28.46 5.94
N LYS A 121 -4.19 27.95 5.56
CA LYS A 121 -3.32 27.19 6.45
C LYS A 121 -2.42 28.06 7.33
N LYS A 122 -2.34 29.36 7.04
CA LYS A 122 -1.47 30.33 7.73
C LYS A 122 -2.17 31.68 7.89
N ALA A 123 -1.79 32.42 8.91
CA ALA A 123 -2.12 33.84 8.98
C ALA A 123 -1.38 34.54 7.82
N LEU A 124 -2.12 35.28 7.01
CA LEU A 124 -1.60 35.96 5.82
C LEU A 124 -1.58 37.47 6.05
N THR A 125 -0.55 38.13 5.54
CA THR A 125 -0.38 39.59 5.56
C THR A 125 -0.05 40.05 4.14
N GLY A 126 -0.56 41.22 3.75
CA GLY A 126 -0.31 41.83 2.44
C GLY A 126 -1.30 41.30 1.37
N SER A 127 -0.86 41.32 0.11
CA SER A 127 -1.73 40.87 -1.01
C SER A 127 -1.99 39.39 -0.96
N VAL A 128 -3.24 39.00 -0.74
CA VAL A 128 -3.66 37.58 -0.64
C VAL A 128 -4.29 37.14 -1.95
N ARG A 129 -3.76 36.04 -2.51
CA ARG A 129 -4.33 35.42 -3.71
C ARG A 129 -5.39 34.40 -3.31
N ILE A 130 -6.63 34.65 -3.70
CA ILE A 130 -7.78 33.80 -3.45
C ILE A 130 -8.12 32.98 -4.70
N VAL A 131 -8.25 31.67 -4.50
CA VAL A 131 -8.75 30.73 -5.49
C VAL A 131 -10.18 30.32 -5.11
N THR A 132 -11.11 30.54 -6.00
CA THR A 132 -12.54 30.27 -5.80
C THR A 132 -13.03 29.24 -6.81
N ILE A 133 -13.58 28.14 -6.29
CA ILE A 133 -14.36 27.15 -7.04
C ILE A 133 -15.77 27.23 -6.48
N GLU A 134 -16.70 27.81 -7.24
CA GLU A 134 -18.04 28.11 -6.77
C GLU A 134 -18.73 26.88 -6.16
N ASN A 135 -19.29 27.03 -4.97
CA ASN A 135 -19.94 25.99 -4.17
C ASN A 135 -19.07 24.74 -3.87
N ALA A 136 -17.75 24.84 -4.06
CA ALA A 136 -16.82 23.76 -3.72
C ALA A 136 -15.75 24.24 -2.74
N ASP A 137 -14.98 25.27 -3.06
CA ASP A 137 -13.92 25.78 -2.21
C ASP A 137 -13.62 27.26 -2.43
N ILE A 138 -13.24 27.95 -1.36
CA ILE A 138 -12.64 29.29 -1.39
C ILE A 138 -11.39 29.22 -0.51
N CYS A 139 -10.21 29.39 -1.07
CA CYS A 139 -8.96 29.18 -0.34
C CYS A 139 -7.89 30.18 -0.75
N ALA A 140 -7.12 30.64 0.24
CA ALA A 140 -5.90 31.38 -0.04
C ALA A 140 -4.80 30.44 -0.50
N CYS A 141 -4.38 30.57 -1.75
CA CYS A 141 -3.41 29.67 -2.36
C CYS A 141 -2.57 30.34 -3.44
N CYS A 142 -1.23 30.12 -3.42
CA CYS A 142 -0.28 30.63 -4.40
C CYS A 142 0.05 29.63 -5.52
N GLY A 143 -0.40 28.38 -5.44
CA GLY A 143 -0.08 27.35 -6.42
C GLY A 143 -0.82 27.51 -7.75
N THR A 144 -0.43 26.69 -8.73
CA THR A 144 -1.06 26.67 -10.06
C THR A 144 -2.28 25.75 -10.09
N HIS A 145 -3.32 26.15 -10.79
CA HIS A 145 -4.58 25.45 -10.94
C HIS A 145 -4.95 25.33 -12.42
N VAL A 146 -5.82 24.38 -12.75
CA VAL A 146 -6.52 24.34 -14.04
C VAL A 146 -7.51 25.52 -14.10
N THR A 147 -7.99 25.87 -15.29
CA THR A 147 -8.90 27.01 -15.47
C THR A 147 -10.36 26.62 -15.19
N ARG A 148 -10.70 25.37 -15.42
CA ARG A 148 -12.03 24.81 -15.18
C ARG A 148 -11.95 23.45 -14.53
N THR A 149 -12.91 23.12 -13.67
CA THR A 149 -12.92 21.84 -12.94
C THR A 149 -12.96 20.61 -13.86
N GLY A 150 -13.57 20.73 -15.04
CA GLY A 150 -13.59 19.66 -16.05
C GLY A 150 -12.22 19.24 -16.55
N GLU A 151 -11.23 20.14 -16.54
CA GLU A 151 -9.84 19.83 -16.90
C GLU A 151 -9.14 18.90 -15.89
N ILE A 152 -9.72 18.73 -14.68
CA ILE A 152 -9.25 17.74 -13.70
C ILE A 152 -9.51 16.32 -14.20
N GLY A 153 -10.65 16.09 -14.88
CA GLY A 153 -11.04 14.81 -15.46
C GLY A 153 -11.61 13.82 -14.44
N LEU A 154 -10.81 13.32 -13.51
CA LEU A 154 -11.22 12.33 -12.51
C LEU A 154 -10.51 12.61 -11.17
N ILE A 155 -11.23 12.47 -10.08
CA ILE A 155 -10.69 12.47 -8.70
C ILE A 155 -10.94 11.10 -8.10
N LYS A 156 -9.88 10.43 -7.60
CA LYS A 156 -9.97 9.13 -6.92
C LYS A 156 -9.30 9.15 -5.55
N ILE A 157 -10.01 8.63 -4.56
CA ILE A 157 -9.48 8.35 -3.21
C ILE A 157 -9.13 6.86 -3.18
N PHE A 158 -7.85 6.53 -2.96
CA PHE A 158 -7.36 5.15 -2.98
C PHE A 158 -7.21 4.55 -1.60
N SER A 159 -6.85 5.35 -0.61
CA SER A 159 -6.77 4.88 0.78
C SER A 159 -7.17 5.98 1.76
N CYS A 160 -7.55 5.53 2.95
CA CYS A 160 -7.77 6.36 4.12
C CYS A 160 -7.23 5.62 5.34
N VAL A 161 -6.25 6.20 6.00
CA VAL A 161 -5.67 5.62 7.20
C VAL A 161 -5.74 6.62 8.35
N LYS A 162 -5.84 6.11 9.58
CA LYS A 162 -5.75 6.97 10.76
C LYS A 162 -4.39 7.66 10.80
N PHE A 163 -4.38 8.97 10.98
CA PHE A 163 -3.17 9.77 11.07
C PHE A 163 -3.35 10.88 12.12
N HIS A 164 -2.53 10.84 13.17
CA HIS A 164 -2.70 11.70 14.36
C HIS A 164 -4.13 11.65 14.91
N GLU A 165 -4.76 12.81 15.08
CA GLU A 165 -6.14 12.93 15.58
C GLU A 165 -7.20 12.78 14.48
N GLY A 166 -6.78 12.62 13.23
CA GLY A 166 -7.67 12.53 12.07
C GLY A 166 -7.28 11.43 11.11
N VAL A 167 -7.37 11.72 9.81
CA VAL A 167 -7.08 10.77 8.73
C VAL A 167 -6.11 11.33 7.70
N ARG A 168 -5.34 10.45 7.08
CA ARG A 168 -4.60 10.68 5.85
C ARG A 168 -5.28 9.97 4.70
N LEU A 169 -5.59 10.73 3.65
CA LEU A 169 -6.07 10.21 2.38
C LEU A 169 -4.92 10.11 1.40
N GLU A 170 -4.91 9.06 0.59
CA GLU A 170 -4.12 8.97 -0.64
C GLU A 170 -5.05 9.17 -1.83
N ILE A 171 -4.72 10.14 -2.67
CA ILE A 171 -5.53 10.54 -3.81
C ILE A 171 -4.70 10.61 -5.08
N LEU A 172 -5.37 10.45 -6.22
CA LEU A 172 -4.87 10.85 -7.53
C LEU A 172 -5.98 11.57 -8.30
N CYS A 173 -5.56 12.51 -9.16
CA CYS A 173 -6.46 13.23 -10.05
C CYS A 173 -5.94 13.18 -11.48
N GLY A 174 -6.83 13.38 -12.46
CA GLY A 174 -6.51 13.53 -13.86
C GLY A 174 -5.86 12.31 -14.50
N MET A 175 -4.86 12.55 -15.34
CA MET A 175 -4.15 11.50 -16.06
C MET A 175 -3.53 10.47 -15.11
N ARG A 176 -2.95 10.91 -13.99
CA ARG A 176 -2.37 9.99 -13.00
C ARG A 176 -3.41 9.04 -12.38
N ALA A 177 -4.63 9.53 -12.11
CA ALA A 177 -5.72 8.68 -11.65
C ALA A 177 -6.14 7.67 -12.73
N TYR A 178 -6.24 8.11 -13.97
CA TYR A 178 -6.57 7.25 -15.12
C TYR A 178 -5.53 6.14 -15.30
N GLU A 179 -4.25 6.46 -15.29
CA GLU A 179 -3.16 5.49 -15.44
C GLU A 179 -3.16 4.47 -14.31
N TYR A 180 -3.32 4.91 -13.07
CA TYR A 180 -3.34 4.03 -11.91
C TYR A 180 -4.57 3.11 -11.91
N VAL A 181 -5.76 3.61 -12.27
CA VAL A 181 -6.96 2.77 -12.43
C VAL A 181 -6.77 1.73 -13.54
N ASN A 182 -6.15 2.10 -14.66
CA ASN A 182 -5.83 1.13 -15.72
C ASN A 182 -4.86 0.05 -15.25
N LEU A 183 -3.86 0.40 -14.45
CA LEU A 183 -2.95 -0.57 -13.83
C LEU A 183 -3.73 -1.56 -12.93
N LEU A 184 -4.64 -1.08 -12.10
CA LEU A 184 -5.49 -1.92 -11.25
C LEU A 184 -6.40 -2.83 -12.07
N ILE A 185 -7.00 -2.33 -13.15
CA ILE A 185 -7.83 -3.12 -14.06
C ILE A 185 -7.00 -4.23 -14.71
N GLU A 186 -5.79 -3.92 -15.16
CA GLU A 186 -4.89 -4.91 -15.77
C GLU A 186 -4.50 -6.01 -14.76
N GLN A 187 -4.16 -5.65 -13.52
CA GLN A 187 -3.89 -6.62 -12.45
C GLN A 187 -5.13 -7.47 -12.17
N ASN A 188 -6.31 -6.86 -12.09
CA ASN A 188 -7.54 -7.60 -11.85
C ASN A 188 -7.91 -8.55 -13.01
N ARG A 189 -7.62 -8.18 -14.27
CA ARG A 189 -7.78 -9.10 -15.42
C ARG A 189 -6.91 -10.34 -15.30
N LYS A 190 -5.65 -10.17 -14.86
CA LYS A 190 -4.74 -11.32 -14.61
C LYS A 190 -5.28 -12.22 -13.51
N ASN A 191 -5.76 -11.65 -12.41
CA ASN A 191 -6.39 -12.40 -11.32
C ASN A 191 -7.68 -13.11 -11.79
N SER A 192 -8.50 -12.44 -12.61
CA SER A 192 -9.71 -13.00 -13.23
C SER A 192 -9.39 -14.24 -14.05
N ALA A 193 -8.36 -14.18 -14.90
CA ALA A 193 -7.91 -15.32 -15.69
C ALA A 193 -7.36 -16.46 -14.82
N LEU A 194 -6.50 -16.14 -13.83
CA LEU A 194 -5.90 -17.13 -12.92
C LEU A 194 -6.98 -17.89 -12.12
N LEU A 195 -7.99 -17.18 -11.65
CA LEU A 195 -9.06 -17.71 -10.82
C LEU A 195 -10.26 -18.24 -11.63
N SER A 196 -10.23 -18.15 -12.97
CA SER A 196 -11.36 -18.50 -13.86
C SER A 196 -12.67 -17.83 -13.41
N ALA A 197 -12.61 -16.55 -13.04
CA ALA A 197 -13.73 -15.78 -12.50
C ALA A 197 -13.98 -14.51 -13.32
N LYS A 198 -15.16 -13.92 -13.23
CA LYS A 198 -15.41 -12.60 -13.80
C LYS A 198 -14.65 -11.51 -13.04
N PRO A 199 -14.29 -10.38 -13.69
CA PRO A 199 -13.51 -9.32 -13.05
C PRO A 199 -14.11 -8.79 -11.73
N VAL A 200 -15.42 -8.76 -11.59
CA VAL A 200 -16.13 -8.30 -10.38
C VAL A 200 -16.32 -9.40 -9.32
N GLU A 201 -15.92 -10.63 -9.63
CA GLU A 201 -16.07 -11.82 -8.76
C GLU A 201 -14.72 -12.38 -8.29
N THR A 202 -13.60 -11.73 -8.63
CA THR A 202 -12.24 -12.21 -8.33
C THR A 202 -12.00 -12.41 -6.83
N ASN A 203 -12.52 -11.53 -5.97
CA ASN A 203 -12.40 -11.68 -4.53
C ASN A 203 -13.12 -12.95 -4.03
N ALA A 204 -14.35 -13.17 -4.46
CA ALA A 204 -15.11 -14.37 -4.07
C ALA A 204 -14.44 -15.67 -4.58
N ALA A 205 -13.82 -15.63 -5.77
CA ALA A 205 -13.07 -16.75 -6.30
C ALA A 205 -11.77 -17.01 -5.52
N ALA A 206 -11.07 -15.95 -5.11
CA ALA A 206 -9.88 -16.07 -4.27
C ALA A 206 -10.21 -16.69 -2.91
N VAL A 207 -11.31 -16.27 -2.28
CA VAL A 207 -11.77 -16.86 -1.00
C VAL A 207 -12.04 -18.34 -1.18
N ARG A 208 -12.80 -18.76 -2.22
CA ARG A 208 -13.06 -20.20 -2.49
C ARG A 208 -11.76 -20.99 -2.68
N ALA A 209 -10.80 -20.46 -3.46
CA ALA A 209 -9.53 -21.13 -3.69
C ALA A 209 -8.71 -21.30 -2.39
N MET A 210 -8.75 -20.30 -1.49
CA MET A 210 -8.10 -20.40 -0.18
C MET A 210 -8.78 -21.42 0.73
N ASP A 211 -10.12 -21.49 0.73
CA ASP A 211 -10.88 -22.47 1.50
C ASP A 211 -10.60 -23.90 0.99
N GLU A 212 -10.59 -24.10 -0.34
CA GLU A 212 -10.23 -25.39 -0.95
C GLU A 212 -8.80 -25.81 -0.60
N LEU A 213 -7.84 -24.86 -0.67
CA LEU A 213 -6.47 -25.12 -0.28
C LEU A 213 -6.37 -25.53 1.21
N ALA A 214 -7.11 -24.86 2.09
CA ALA A 214 -7.17 -25.22 3.52
C ALA A 214 -7.75 -26.62 3.73
N ALA A 215 -8.83 -26.96 3.03
CA ALA A 215 -9.44 -28.28 3.10
C ALA A 215 -8.49 -29.39 2.58
N VAL A 216 -7.81 -29.16 1.46
CA VAL A 216 -6.83 -30.12 0.91
C VAL A 216 -5.64 -30.30 1.87
N LYS A 217 -5.10 -29.23 2.44
CA LYS A 217 -4.03 -29.30 3.45
C LYS A 217 -4.47 -30.09 4.68
N TYR A 218 -5.67 -29.83 5.17
CA TYR A 218 -6.23 -30.58 6.30
C TYR A 218 -6.35 -32.06 5.96
N ARG A 219 -6.92 -32.40 4.79
CA ARG A 219 -7.06 -33.81 4.36
C ARG A 219 -5.70 -34.49 4.20
N ALA A 220 -4.71 -33.81 3.60
CA ALA A 220 -3.36 -34.35 3.49
C ALA A 220 -2.76 -34.67 4.85
N SER A 221 -2.89 -33.74 5.83
CA SER A 221 -2.42 -33.94 7.20
C SER A 221 -3.13 -35.11 7.91
N GLN A 222 -4.42 -35.32 7.65
CA GLN A 222 -5.15 -36.48 8.17
C GLN A 222 -4.61 -37.81 7.60
N LEU A 223 -4.39 -37.88 6.29
CA LEU A 223 -3.82 -39.06 5.62
C LEU A 223 -2.39 -39.34 6.08
N GLU A 224 -1.57 -38.29 6.29
CA GLU A 224 -0.24 -38.44 6.89
C GLU A 224 -0.32 -39.05 8.30
N ASN A 225 -1.25 -38.57 9.14
CA ASN A 225 -1.43 -39.10 10.49
C ASN A 225 -1.86 -40.57 10.47
N GLU A 226 -2.78 -40.96 9.57
CA GLU A 226 -3.16 -42.37 9.36
C GLU A 226 -1.96 -43.22 8.96
N LEU A 227 -1.14 -42.72 8.00
CA LEU A 227 0.07 -43.41 7.55
C LEU A 227 1.09 -43.54 8.69
N PHE A 228 1.31 -42.49 9.45
CA PHE A 228 2.23 -42.47 10.59
C PHE A 228 1.79 -43.45 11.69
N ALA A 229 0.49 -43.50 11.98
CA ALA A 229 -0.07 -44.47 12.92
C ALA A 229 0.12 -45.92 12.43
N MET A 230 -0.02 -46.18 11.13
CA MET A 230 0.24 -47.50 10.55
C MET A 230 1.72 -47.89 10.61
N LYS A 231 2.62 -46.98 10.21
CA LYS A 231 4.08 -47.17 10.30
C LYS A 231 4.55 -47.39 11.76
N ALA A 232 4.02 -46.61 12.68
CA ALA A 232 4.40 -46.67 14.09
C ALA A 232 4.14 -48.03 14.76
N LYS A 233 3.13 -48.74 14.32
CA LYS A 233 2.82 -50.10 14.82
C LYS A 233 3.96 -51.10 14.59
N ALA A 234 4.81 -50.92 13.55
CA ALA A 234 5.94 -51.79 13.27
C ALA A 234 7.03 -51.71 14.37
N TYR A 235 6.97 -50.72 15.25
CA TYR A 235 7.95 -50.50 16.31
C TYR A 235 7.40 -50.82 17.71
N GLU A 236 6.25 -51.49 17.76
CA GLU A 236 5.62 -51.87 19.05
C GLU A 236 6.56 -52.74 19.91
N GLY A 237 6.77 -52.35 21.14
CA GLY A 237 7.64 -53.03 22.09
C GLY A 237 9.14 -52.71 21.98
N ASN A 238 9.55 -51.94 21.02
CA ASN A 238 10.97 -51.54 20.91
C ASN A 238 11.36 -50.54 22.06
N ALA A 239 12.60 -50.66 22.55
CA ALA A 239 13.14 -49.69 23.48
C ALA A 239 13.55 -48.41 22.75
N ASP A 240 14.60 -48.46 21.95
CA ASP A 240 15.12 -47.32 21.17
C ASP A 240 14.84 -47.54 19.68
N VAL A 241 14.58 -46.47 18.98
CA VAL A 241 14.25 -46.50 17.54
C VAL A 241 15.06 -45.42 16.79
N LEU A 242 15.74 -45.81 15.70
CA LEU A 242 16.41 -44.94 14.77
C LEU A 242 15.80 -45.13 13.37
N LEU A 243 15.30 -44.05 12.77
CA LEU A 243 14.67 -44.10 11.47
C LEU A 243 15.25 -43.07 10.52
N PHE A 244 15.31 -43.46 9.25
CA PHE A 244 15.59 -42.56 8.15
C PHE A 244 14.39 -42.58 7.20
N GLU A 245 13.86 -41.41 6.91
CA GLU A 245 12.62 -41.24 6.16
C GLU A 245 12.82 -40.23 5.02
N GLU A 246 11.96 -40.33 4.03
CA GLU A 246 11.88 -39.33 2.95
C GLU A 246 11.69 -37.90 3.47
N PRO A 247 12.08 -36.88 2.72
CA PRO A 247 11.92 -35.49 3.13
C PRO A 247 10.49 -35.16 3.55
N MET A 248 10.33 -34.57 4.71
CA MET A 248 9.04 -34.12 5.22
C MET A 248 9.13 -32.76 5.93
N SER A 249 7.98 -32.14 6.15
CA SER A 249 7.93 -30.88 6.88
C SER A 249 8.31 -31.09 8.37
N PRO A 250 8.82 -30.05 9.06
CA PRO A 250 9.11 -30.16 10.50
C PRO A 250 7.89 -30.57 11.34
N ASP A 251 6.69 -30.12 10.96
CA ASP A 251 5.46 -30.50 11.64
C ASP A 251 5.09 -31.97 11.39
N ALA A 252 5.21 -32.47 10.16
CA ALA A 252 4.99 -33.86 9.82
C ALA A 252 5.99 -34.77 10.56
N LEU A 253 7.26 -34.37 10.60
CA LEU A 253 8.32 -35.10 11.31
C LEU A 253 8.02 -35.21 12.83
N ARG A 254 7.56 -34.12 13.46
CA ARG A 254 7.12 -34.12 14.86
C ARG A 254 5.94 -35.06 15.06
N ARG A 255 4.90 -34.96 14.24
CA ARG A 255 3.71 -35.82 14.33
C ARG A 255 4.06 -37.30 14.16
N PHE A 256 5.00 -37.63 13.27
CA PHE A 256 5.44 -39.00 13.09
C PHE A 256 6.23 -39.49 14.31
N ALA A 257 7.13 -38.67 14.88
CA ALA A 257 7.84 -38.99 16.10
C ALA A 257 6.89 -39.21 17.29
N ASP A 258 5.87 -38.38 17.43
CA ASP A 258 4.82 -38.54 18.45
C ASP A 258 4.05 -39.86 18.26
N ALA A 259 3.73 -40.23 17.01
CA ALA A 259 3.05 -41.50 16.71
C ALA A 259 3.95 -42.71 17.10
N VAL A 260 5.23 -42.70 16.72
CA VAL A 260 6.18 -43.78 17.07
C VAL A 260 6.37 -43.88 18.58
N MET A 261 6.39 -42.71 19.28
CA MET A 261 6.55 -42.66 20.74
C MET A 261 5.41 -43.37 21.53
N THR A 262 4.23 -43.50 20.92
CA THR A 262 3.14 -44.23 21.57
C THR A 262 3.43 -45.74 21.67
N HIS A 263 4.29 -46.29 20.82
CA HIS A 263 4.62 -47.71 20.72
C HIS A 263 5.97 -48.10 21.31
N CYS A 264 6.83 -47.14 21.64
CA CYS A 264 8.19 -47.37 22.11
C CYS A 264 8.36 -46.91 23.56
N SER A 265 9.39 -47.44 24.26
CA SER A 265 9.69 -47.11 25.66
C SER A 265 10.98 -46.29 25.85
N GLY A 266 11.84 -46.20 24.85
CA GLY A 266 13.15 -45.56 24.92
C GLY A 266 13.24 -44.24 24.14
N THR A 267 14.39 -44.02 23.53
CA THR A 267 14.67 -42.83 22.71
C THR A 267 14.31 -43.10 21.23
N ILE A 268 13.66 -42.14 20.65
CA ILE A 268 13.33 -42.17 19.25
C ILE A 268 14.11 -41.07 18.54
N ALA A 269 14.81 -41.45 17.47
CA ALA A 269 15.50 -40.55 16.58
C ALA A 269 15.01 -40.76 15.14
N ILE A 270 14.39 -39.77 14.55
CA ILE A 270 13.91 -39.82 13.17
C ILE A 270 14.63 -38.73 12.38
N PHE A 271 15.26 -39.15 11.29
CA PHE A 271 15.94 -38.28 10.31
C PHE A 271 15.15 -38.30 9.02
N ALA A 272 14.67 -37.15 8.57
CA ALA A 272 13.92 -36.99 7.32
C ALA A 272 14.70 -36.12 6.33
N GLY A 273 15.03 -36.67 5.18
CA GLY A 273 15.86 -35.97 4.21
C GLY A 273 16.59 -36.93 3.28
N SER A 274 17.70 -36.45 2.70
CA SER A 274 18.61 -37.24 1.83
C SER A 274 20.04 -36.83 2.04
N ASP A 275 20.97 -37.68 1.62
CA ASP A 275 22.40 -37.41 1.68
C ASP A 275 22.79 -36.17 0.86
N ALA A 276 22.02 -35.86 -0.20
CA ALA A 276 22.30 -34.72 -1.07
C ALA A 276 21.82 -33.39 -0.48
N GLU A 277 20.69 -33.37 0.24
CA GLU A 277 20.05 -32.16 0.75
C GLU A 277 20.20 -31.98 2.27
N GLY A 278 20.70 -33.01 2.94
CA GLY A 278 20.80 -33.10 4.38
C GLY A 278 19.49 -33.55 5.02
N TYR A 279 19.54 -33.69 6.34
CA TYR A 279 18.43 -34.24 7.14
C TYR A 279 17.90 -33.24 8.16
N LYS A 280 16.60 -33.19 8.28
CA LYS A 280 15.91 -32.65 9.47
C LYS A 280 15.72 -33.82 10.44
N TYR A 281 15.82 -33.56 11.74
CA TYR A 281 15.65 -34.63 12.72
C TYR A 281 14.65 -34.27 13.82
N ALA A 282 14.04 -35.28 14.38
CA ALA A 282 13.29 -35.21 15.62
C ALA A 282 13.85 -36.24 16.62
N LEU A 283 14.15 -35.77 17.83
CA LEU A 283 14.52 -36.62 18.95
C LEU A 283 13.45 -36.52 20.03
N CYS A 284 12.94 -37.64 20.50
CA CYS A 284 11.96 -37.68 21.56
C CYS A 284 12.16 -38.88 22.48
N ARG A 285 11.71 -38.75 23.73
CA ARG A 285 11.76 -39.77 24.79
C ARG A 285 10.63 -39.47 25.76
N LYS A 286 9.95 -40.52 26.28
CA LYS A 286 8.90 -40.38 27.31
C LYS A 286 9.41 -39.75 28.59
N ASP A 287 10.53 -40.26 29.09
CA ASP A 287 11.11 -39.87 30.36
C ASP A 287 12.60 -39.56 30.19
N GLY A 288 13.06 -38.45 30.74
CA GLY A 288 14.47 -38.07 30.75
C GLY A 288 14.80 -36.79 29.99
N ASP A 289 16.05 -36.38 30.09
CA ASP A 289 16.58 -35.16 29.46
C ASP A 289 17.35 -35.50 28.20
N LEU A 290 16.99 -34.88 27.10
CA LEU A 290 17.63 -35.07 25.79
C LEU A 290 18.67 -33.98 25.46
N ARG A 291 18.86 -32.98 26.32
CA ARG A 291 19.74 -31.83 26.02
C ARG A 291 21.18 -32.22 25.71
N GLN A 292 21.71 -33.21 26.46
CA GLN A 292 23.07 -33.68 26.20
C GLN A 292 23.15 -34.45 24.87
N LEU A 293 22.20 -35.34 24.61
CA LEU A 293 22.15 -36.12 23.38
C LEU A 293 22.02 -35.21 22.14
N VAL A 294 21.18 -34.14 22.22
CA VAL A 294 21.06 -33.13 21.14
C VAL A 294 22.40 -32.43 20.91
N LYS A 295 23.11 -32.04 21.96
CA LYS A 295 24.43 -31.40 21.83
C LYS A 295 25.45 -32.33 21.16
N ASP A 296 25.52 -33.58 21.61
CA ASP A 296 26.45 -34.57 21.06
C ASP A 296 26.14 -34.86 19.59
N LEU A 297 24.86 -35.02 19.26
CA LEU A 297 24.40 -35.20 17.88
C LEU A 297 24.75 -34.00 16.99
N ASN A 298 24.46 -32.79 17.45
CA ASN A 298 24.75 -31.57 16.69
C ASN A 298 26.29 -31.40 16.50
N ALA A 299 27.07 -31.75 17.49
CA ALA A 299 28.52 -31.71 17.37
C ALA A 299 29.07 -32.75 16.35
N ALA A 300 28.51 -33.97 16.37
CA ALA A 300 28.91 -35.05 15.48
C ALA A 300 28.48 -34.85 14.02
N CYS A 301 27.30 -34.28 13.80
CA CYS A 301 26.71 -34.14 12.46
C CYS A 301 26.71 -32.71 11.95
N CYS A 302 27.41 -31.76 12.59
CA CYS A 302 27.40 -30.33 12.26
C CYS A 302 25.96 -29.77 12.23
N GLY A 303 25.04 -30.32 13.04
CA GLY A 303 23.65 -30.02 13.09
C GLY A 303 23.32 -28.73 13.86
N ARG A 304 22.08 -28.27 13.73
CA ARG A 304 21.50 -27.18 14.50
C ARG A 304 20.12 -27.63 14.99
N GLY A 305 19.86 -27.55 16.28
CA GLY A 305 18.59 -27.91 16.86
C GLY A 305 18.39 -27.26 18.21
#